data_f2569d382ea918f8b41a59a7ad825557
#
_entry.id   f2569d382ea918f8b41a59a7ad825557
#
_cell.length_a   1.000
_cell.length_b   1.000
_cell.length_c   1.000
_cell.angle_alpha   90.00
_cell.angle_beta   90.00
_cell.angle_gamma   90.00
#
_symmetry.space_group_name_H-M   'P 1'
#
loop_
_entity.id
_entity.type
_entity.pdbx_description
1 polymer ?
#
loop_
_entity_poly.entity_id
_entity_poly.type
_entity_poly.pdbx_seq_one_letter_code
_entity_poly.pdbx_strand_id
1 'polypeptide(L)'
;MADFEQVITDSQKFFNGDDLAASVFATKYALCDKAGNYYETSPDDMHRRLSKEFYRIESNYPNPMSENEIYELLKGFKYIVPQGSPMSGIGNTHQIQSISNCFVIESPHDSYGGICKTDQELVQIAKRRGGVGFDISSIRPKGLS
;
A
#
# COMPACT_ATOMS: atom_id res chain seq x y z
N MET A 1 19.47 9.41 -6.34
CA MET A 1 18.09 9.78 -5.98
C MET A 1 17.47 10.38 -7.21
N ALA A 2 16.29 9.93 -7.58
CA ALA A 2 15.57 10.45 -8.74
C ALA A 2 14.61 11.57 -8.30
N ASP A 3 14.23 12.43 -9.23
CA ASP A 3 13.15 13.38 -9.06
C ASP A 3 11.81 12.81 -9.61
N PHE A 4 10.73 13.52 -9.40
CA PHE A 4 9.40 13.09 -9.81
C PHE A 4 9.28 12.93 -11.34
N GLU A 5 9.90 13.82 -12.13
CA GLU A 5 9.83 13.78 -13.59
C GLU A 5 10.56 12.53 -14.13
N GLN A 6 11.69 12.19 -13.54
CA GLN A 6 12.42 10.97 -13.89
C GLN A 6 11.57 9.72 -13.61
N VAL A 7 10.88 9.66 -12.44
CA VAL A 7 9.99 8.54 -12.10
C VAL A 7 8.85 8.42 -13.10
N ILE A 8 8.22 9.53 -13.50
CA ILE A 8 7.17 9.53 -14.53
C ILE A 8 7.71 8.97 -15.84
N THR A 9 8.85 9.50 -16.30
CA THR A 9 9.45 9.13 -17.60
C THR A 9 9.79 7.63 -17.65
N ASP A 10 10.42 7.09 -16.63
CA ASP A 10 10.81 5.68 -16.58
C ASP A 10 9.62 4.75 -16.39
N SER A 11 8.63 5.19 -15.62
CA SER A 11 7.36 4.46 -15.48
C SER A 11 6.55 4.43 -16.77
N GLN A 12 6.52 5.52 -17.54
CA GLN A 12 5.90 5.56 -18.88
C GLN A 12 6.52 4.52 -19.82
N LYS A 13 7.86 4.39 -19.81
CA LYS A 13 8.54 3.34 -20.58
C LYS A 13 8.12 1.95 -20.16
N PHE A 14 8.01 1.71 -18.83
CA PHE A 14 7.56 0.43 -18.30
C PHE A 14 6.12 0.11 -18.71
N PHE A 15 5.22 1.08 -18.68
CA PHE A 15 3.81 0.94 -19.04
C PHE A 15 3.48 1.17 -20.52
N ASN A 16 4.50 1.14 -21.41
CA ASN A 16 4.33 1.33 -22.86
C ASN A 16 3.60 2.63 -23.24
N GLY A 17 3.85 3.71 -22.53
CA GLY A 17 3.27 5.04 -22.80
C GLY A 17 1.95 5.31 -22.09
N ASP A 18 1.53 4.50 -21.12
CA ASP A 18 0.34 4.79 -20.31
C ASP A 18 0.67 5.84 -19.23
N ASP A 19 0.27 7.09 -19.50
CA ASP A 19 0.51 8.24 -18.64
C ASP A 19 -0.23 8.11 -17.29
N LEU A 20 -1.44 7.54 -17.29
CA LEU A 20 -2.22 7.37 -16.08
C LEU A 20 -1.55 6.35 -15.15
N ALA A 21 -1.16 5.19 -15.68
CA ALA A 21 -0.47 4.17 -14.91
C ALA A 21 0.86 4.69 -14.34
N ALA A 22 1.64 5.43 -15.13
CA ALA A 22 2.89 6.05 -14.70
C ALA A 22 2.67 7.07 -13.57
N SER A 23 1.68 7.96 -13.72
CA SER A 23 1.33 8.95 -12.70
C SER A 23 0.85 8.31 -11.40
N VAL A 24 0.01 7.26 -11.49
CA VAL A 24 -0.47 6.52 -10.31
C VAL A 24 0.69 5.81 -9.60
N PHE A 25 1.61 5.19 -10.35
CA PHE A 25 2.80 4.58 -9.73
C PHE A 25 3.65 5.62 -9.01
N ALA A 26 4.02 6.72 -9.67
CA ALA A 26 4.87 7.76 -9.10
C ALA A 26 4.26 8.39 -7.83
N THR A 27 2.95 8.65 -7.82
CA THR A 27 2.29 9.34 -6.70
C THR A 27 1.90 8.44 -5.54
N LYS A 28 1.70 7.13 -5.78
CA LYS A 28 1.13 6.23 -4.77
C LYS A 28 2.04 5.09 -4.34
N TYR A 29 2.91 4.58 -5.21
CA TYR A 29 3.61 3.33 -4.99
C TYR A 29 5.12 3.42 -4.97
N ALA A 30 5.71 4.33 -5.74
CA ALA A 30 7.15 4.53 -5.77
C ALA A 30 7.68 4.89 -4.37
N LEU A 31 8.76 4.22 -3.97
CA LEU A 31 9.40 4.45 -2.68
C LEU A 31 10.01 5.84 -2.64
N CYS A 32 9.49 6.68 -1.74
CA CYS A 32 10.02 8.02 -1.49
C CYS A 32 10.09 8.30 0.01
N ASP A 33 10.95 9.25 0.39
CA ASP A 33 11.04 9.75 1.76
C ASP A 33 10.10 10.95 1.97
N LYS A 34 10.10 11.49 3.21
CA LYS A 34 9.29 12.66 3.57
C LYS A 34 9.77 13.97 2.92
N ALA A 35 10.99 13.99 2.41
CA ALA A 35 11.56 15.15 1.71
C ALA A 35 11.24 15.14 0.21
N GLY A 36 10.61 14.07 -0.29
CA GLY A 36 10.24 13.92 -1.70
C GLY A 36 11.34 13.31 -2.56
N ASN A 37 12.37 12.72 -1.98
CA ASN A 37 13.39 12.01 -2.72
C ASN A 37 12.91 10.61 -3.10
N TYR A 38 13.00 10.25 -4.36
CA TYR A 38 12.61 8.93 -4.85
C TYR A 38 13.79 7.96 -4.86
N TYR A 39 13.52 6.74 -4.42
CA TYR A 39 14.46 5.60 -4.37
C TYR A 39 14.13 4.54 -5.43
N GLU A 40 12.98 4.68 -6.07
CA GLU A 40 12.49 3.85 -7.17
C GLU A 40 12.11 4.74 -8.33
N THR A 41 12.44 4.32 -9.56
CA THR A 41 12.13 5.07 -10.78
C THR A 41 11.04 4.40 -11.61
N SER A 42 10.81 3.11 -11.38
CA SER A 42 9.86 2.31 -12.16
C SER A 42 9.25 1.19 -11.31
N PRO A 43 8.14 0.57 -11.77
CA PRO A 43 7.61 -0.64 -11.15
C PRO A 43 8.59 -1.81 -11.07
N ASP A 44 9.60 -1.87 -11.91
CA ASP A 44 10.64 -2.91 -11.82
C ASP A 44 11.45 -2.80 -10.53
N ASP A 45 11.82 -1.58 -10.13
CA ASP A 45 12.52 -1.32 -8.87
C ASP A 45 11.66 -1.74 -7.67
N MET A 46 10.36 -1.45 -7.71
CA MET A 46 9.40 -1.91 -6.71
C MET A 46 9.36 -3.44 -6.65
N HIS A 47 9.30 -4.14 -7.77
CA HIS A 47 9.31 -5.61 -7.80
C HIS A 47 10.59 -6.16 -7.18
N ARG A 48 11.75 -5.53 -7.40
CA ARG A 48 13.02 -5.92 -6.77
C ARG A 48 13.01 -5.69 -5.26
N ARG A 49 12.48 -4.57 -4.78
CA ARG A 49 12.32 -4.31 -3.35
C ARG A 49 11.42 -5.37 -2.69
N LEU A 50 10.27 -5.66 -3.30
CA LEU A 50 9.35 -6.69 -2.81
C LEU A 50 10.03 -8.06 -2.76
N SER A 51 10.71 -8.47 -3.84
CA SER A 51 11.40 -9.76 -3.92
C SER A 51 12.46 -9.92 -2.85
N LYS A 52 13.25 -8.87 -2.63
CA LYS A 52 14.28 -8.85 -1.59
C LYS A 52 13.70 -9.02 -0.19
N GLU A 53 12.60 -8.32 0.10
CA GLU A 53 11.98 -8.39 1.42
C GLU A 53 11.26 -9.73 1.63
N PHE A 54 10.60 -10.28 0.62
CA PHE A 54 10.03 -11.62 0.69
C PHE A 54 11.11 -12.68 0.87
N TYR A 55 12.23 -12.59 0.13
CA TYR A 55 13.34 -13.52 0.30
C TYR A 55 13.94 -13.47 1.71
N ARG A 56 14.05 -12.29 2.31
CA ARG A 56 14.52 -12.13 3.69
C ARG A 56 13.69 -12.95 4.69
N ILE A 57 12.38 -13.08 4.44
CA ILE A 57 11.47 -13.87 5.27
C ILE A 57 11.53 -15.33 4.86
N GLU A 58 11.45 -15.61 3.57
CA GLU A 58 11.44 -16.95 2.96
C GLU A 58 12.68 -17.76 3.34
N SER A 59 13.85 -17.13 3.42
CA SER A 59 15.11 -17.76 3.80
C SER A 59 15.11 -18.40 5.21
N ASN A 60 14.10 -18.15 6.03
CA ASN A 60 13.95 -18.79 7.35
C ASN A 60 13.21 -20.14 7.28
N TYR A 61 12.68 -20.52 6.12
CA TYR A 61 11.90 -21.73 5.94
C TYR A 61 12.70 -22.81 5.21
N PRO A 62 12.35 -24.11 5.37
CA PRO A 62 12.96 -25.18 4.59
C PRO A 62 12.69 -25.04 3.08
N ASN A 63 13.70 -25.23 2.24
CA ASN A 63 13.62 -25.12 0.78
C ASN A 63 13.07 -23.74 0.30
N PRO A 64 13.74 -22.66 0.67
CA PRO A 64 13.25 -21.31 0.33
C PRO A 64 13.35 -21.06 -1.18
N MET A 65 12.39 -20.32 -1.71
CA MET A 65 12.53 -19.71 -3.02
C MET A 65 13.67 -18.69 -3.00
N SER A 66 14.44 -18.62 -4.08
CA SER A 66 15.45 -17.57 -4.25
C SER A 66 14.81 -16.19 -4.51
N GLU A 67 15.55 -15.13 -4.23
CA GLU A 67 15.09 -13.76 -4.55
C GLU A 67 14.73 -13.61 -6.04
N ASN A 68 15.48 -14.26 -6.93
CA ASN A 68 15.21 -14.20 -8.36
C ASN A 68 13.94 -14.95 -8.76
N GLU A 69 13.65 -16.10 -8.18
CA GLU A 69 12.38 -16.81 -8.42
C GLU A 69 11.19 -15.96 -7.98
N ILE A 70 11.26 -15.34 -6.81
CA ILE A 70 10.21 -14.42 -6.32
C ILE A 70 10.07 -13.21 -7.26
N TYR A 71 11.17 -12.64 -7.72
CA TYR A 71 11.15 -11.53 -8.67
C TYR A 71 10.48 -11.92 -9.99
N GLU A 72 10.79 -13.07 -10.56
CA GLU A 72 10.16 -13.53 -11.82
C GLU A 72 8.64 -13.76 -11.69
N LEU A 73 8.14 -14.05 -10.48
CA LEU A 73 6.70 -14.10 -10.22
C LEU A 73 6.03 -12.72 -10.22
N LEU A 74 6.73 -11.69 -9.74
CA LEU A 74 6.24 -10.31 -9.63
C LEU A 74 6.44 -9.49 -10.91
N LYS A 75 7.54 -9.78 -11.63
CA LYS A 75 8.03 -9.02 -12.78
C LYS A 75 6.94 -8.76 -13.82
N GLY A 76 6.77 -7.48 -14.16
CA GLY A 76 5.80 -7.05 -15.16
C GLY A 76 4.34 -7.33 -14.77
N PHE A 77 4.05 -7.60 -13.49
CA PHE A 77 2.71 -7.99 -12.99
C PHE A 77 2.13 -9.23 -13.67
N LYS A 78 3.02 -10.15 -14.09
CA LYS A 78 2.63 -11.28 -14.95
C LYS A 78 1.89 -12.37 -14.19
N TYR A 79 2.38 -12.79 -13.04
CA TYR A 79 1.80 -13.89 -12.26
C TYR A 79 1.21 -13.42 -10.93
N ILE A 80 1.89 -12.51 -10.27
CA ILE A 80 1.46 -11.93 -8.99
C ILE A 80 1.33 -10.42 -9.15
N VAL A 81 0.12 -9.91 -8.88
CA VAL A 81 -0.17 -8.48 -8.78
C VAL A 81 -0.50 -8.19 -7.33
N PRO A 82 0.43 -7.62 -6.55
CA PRO A 82 0.15 -7.26 -5.17
C PRO A 82 -0.91 -6.17 -5.08
N GLN A 83 -1.62 -6.12 -3.96
CA GLN A 83 -2.51 -5.00 -3.67
C GLN A 83 -1.73 -3.74 -3.30
N GLY A 84 -2.41 -2.58 -3.29
CA GLY A 84 -1.77 -1.27 -3.14
C GLY A 84 -0.94 -1.09 -1.87
N SER A 85 -1.44 -1.54 -0.70
CA SER A 85 -0.69 -1.41 0.55
C SER A 85 0.55 -2.31 0.60
N PRO A 86 0.51 -3.59 0.17
CA PRO A 86 1.72 -4.38 -0.06
C PRO A 86 2.71 -3.72 -1.02
N MET A 87 2.26 -3.20 -2.17
CA MET A 87 3.13 -2.55 -3.15
C MET A 87 3.90 -1.37 -2.56
N SER A 88 3.24 -0.52 -1.77
CA SER A 88 3.87 0.66 -1.18
C SER A 88 4.57 0.38 0.16
N GLY A 89 4.14 -0.65 0.91
CA GLY A 89 4.54 -0.85 2.31
C GLY A 89 5.62 -1.89 2.54
N ILE A 90 5.63 -2.98 1.77
CA ILE A 90 6.60 -4.06 1.98
C ILE A 90 8.01 -3.56 1.62
N GLY A 91 8.95 -3.70 2.56
CA GLY A 91 10.33 -3.22 2.41
C GLY A 91 10.49 -1.69 2.48
N ASN A 92 9.42 -0.95 2.80
CA ASN A 92 9.50 0.50 2.98
C ASN A 92 9.97 0.84 4.40
N THR A 93 11.15 1.43 4.51
CA THR A 93 11.76 1.87 5.79
C THR A 93 11.57 3.37 6.07
N HIS A 94 11.00 4.14 5.13
CA HIS A 94 10.86 5.60 5.22
C HIS A 94 9.54 6.04 5.84
N GLN A 95 8.49 5.21 5.73
CA GLN A 95 7.15 5.51 6.20
C GLN A 95 6.53 4.32 6.93
N ILE A 96 5.88 4.60 8.05
CA ILE A 96 5.03 3.60 8.75
C ILE A 96 3.68 3.60 8.06
N GLN A 97 3.32 2.46 7.47
CA GLN A 97 2.01 2.27 6.83
C GLN A 97 1.50 0.85 7.03
N SER A 98 0.21 0.66 6.83
CA SER A 98 -0.40 -0.66 6.82
C SER A 98 0.04 -1.44 5.58
N ILE A 99 0.22 -2.74 5.73
CA ILE A 99 0.37 -3.68 4.61
C ILE A 99 -0.96 -4.37 4.25
N SER A 100 -2.03 -4.07 4.99
CA SER A 100 -3.41 -4.45 4.65
C SER A 100 -4.15 -3.25 4.05
N ASN A 101 -4.99 -3.51 3.03
CA ASN A 101 -5.74 -2.44 2.37
C ASN A 101 -7.02 -2.09 3.11
N CYS A 102 -7.71 -3.10 3.70
CA CYS A 102 -9.05 -2.92 4.27
C CYS A 102 -9.14 -3.52 5.67
N PHE A 103 -9.88 -2.84 6.51
CA PHE A 103 -10.15 -3.21 7.90
C PHE A 103 -11.65 -3.09 8.17
N VAL A 104 -12.19 -4.02 8.95
CA VAL A 104 -13.50 -3.88 9.56
C VAL A 104 -13.28 -3.58 11.03
N ILE A 105 -13.88 -2.48 11.52
CA ILE A 105 -13.83 -2.08 12.92
C ILE A 105 -15.19 -2.26 13.59
N GLU A 106 -15.22 -2.15 14.91
CA GLU A 106 -16.44 -2.28 15.70
C GLU A 106 -17.45 -1.20 15.30
N SER A 107 -18.73 -1.61 15.20
CA SER A 107 -19.85 -0.68 14.99
C SER A 107 -19.99 0.30 16.14
N PRO A 108 -20.31 1.57 15.89
CA PRO A 108 -20.50 2.53 16.99
C PRO A 108 -21.73 2.17 17.82
N HIS A 109 -21.61 2.27 19.14
CA HIS A 109 -22.79 2.31 20.00
C HIS A 109 -23.61 3.56 19.75
N ASP A 110 -24.93 3.48 19.95
CA ASP A 110 -25.86 4.59 19.76
C ASP A 110 -25.70 5.67 20.86
N SER A 111 -24.57 6.34 20.82
CA SER A 111 -24.19 7.45 21.69
C SER A 111 -23.10 8.31 21.04
N TYR A 112 -22.99 9.57 21.43
CA TYR A 112 -21.92 10.44 20.95
C TYR A 112 -20.53 9.86 21.27
N GLY A 113 -20.34 9.25 22.44
CA GLY A 113 -19.08 8.62 22.79
C GLY A 113 -18.74 7.43 21.90
N GLY A 114 -19.75 6.61 21.55
CA GLY A 114 -19.57 5.49 20.63
C GLY A 114 -19.19 5.95 19.22
N ILE A 115 -19.90 6.96 18.71
CA ILE A 115 -19.61 7.54 17.39
C ILE A 115 -18.19 8.14 17.35
N CYS A 116 -17.84 8.96 18.34
CA CYS A 116 -16.50 9.58 18.39
C CYS A 116 -15.37 8.54 18.52
N LYS A 117 -15.60 7.44 19.26
CA LYS A 117 -14.62 6.34 19.35
C LYS A 117 -14.38 5.72 17.97
N THR A 118 -15.45 5.38 17.25
CA THR A 118 -15.35 4.79 15.90
C THR A 118 -14.66 5.75 14.93
N ASP A 119 -14.98 7.05 14.95
CA ASP A 119 -14.31 8.07 14.16
C ASP A 119 -12.81 8.14 14.46
N GLN A 120 -12.43 8.07 15.73
CA GLN A 120 -11.02 8.07 16.14
C GLN A 120 -10.28 6.84 15.58
N GLU A 121 -10.85 5.66 15.67
CA GLU A 121 -10.28 4.41 15.15
C GLU A 121 -10.14 4.50 13.62
N LEU A 122 -11.17 4.97 12.91
CA LEU A 122 -11.15 5.20 11.47
C LEU A 122 -9.98 6.09 11.07
N VAL A 123 -9.82 7.25 11.72
CA VAL A 123 -8.73 8.19 11.41
C VAL A 123 -7.36 7.56 11.67
N GLN A 124 -7.19 6.77 12.74
CA GLN A 124 -5.91 6.11 13.05
C GLN A 124 -5.50 5.08 11.99
N ILE A 125 -6.46 4.38 11.39
CA ILE A 125 -6.22 3.42 10.30
C ILE A 125 -6.01 4.15 8.97
N ALA A 126 -6.91 5.09 8.64
CA ALA A 126 -6.88 5.81 7.38
C ALA A 126 -5.58 6.60 7.16
N LYS A 127 -5.02 7.24 8.21
CA LYS A 127 -3.74 7.95 8.12
C LYS A 127 -2.55 7.04 7.79
N ARG A 128 -2.71 5.71 7.92
CA ARG A 128 -1.72 4.70 7.56
C ARG A 128 -2.08 3.97 6.26
N ARG A 129 -2.92 4.59 5.42
CA ARG A 129 -3.37 4.09 4.13
C ARG A 129 -4.25 2.82 4.22
N GLY A 130 -4.87 2.53 5.36
CA GLY A 130 -5.89 1.48 5.50
C GLY A 130 -7.27 2.03 5.14
N GLY A 131 -8.04 1.31 4.32
CA GLY A 131 -9.46 1.54 4.15
C GLY A 131 -10.24 0.98 5.35
N VAL A 132 -11.33 1.63 5.75
CA VAL A 132 -12.10 1.23 6.93
C VAL A 132 -13.56 1.08 6.59
N GLY A 133 -14.16 -0.03 7.01
CA GLY A 133 -15.59 -0.26 6.98
C GLY A 133 -16.13 -0.56 8.38
N PHE A 134 -17.34 -0.10 8.66
CA PHE A 134 -18.11 -0.43 9.87
C PHE A 134 -19.60 -0.35 9.59
N ASP A 135 -20.38 -1.08 10.36
CA ASP A 135 -21.85 -1.06 10.28
C ASP A 135 -22.41 0.06 11.17
N ILE A 136 -23.44 0.73 10.71
CA ILE A 136 -24.16 1.80 11.44
C ILE A 136 -25.60 1.41 11.81
N SER A 137 -25.98 0.15 11.64
CA SER A 137 -27.35 -0.32 11.91
C SER A 137 -27.76 -0.19 13.36
N SER A 138 -26.81 -0.08 14.28
CA SER A 138 -27.07 0.11 15.71
C SER A 138 -27.45 1.56 16.09
N ILE A 139 -27.22 2.53 15.18
CA ILE A 139 -27.51 3.94 15.42
C ILE A 139 -29.02 4.18 15.20
N ARG A 140 -29.68 4.85 16.14
CA ARG A 140 -31.11 5.19 16.05
C ARG A 140 -31.39 6.07 14.84
N PRO A 141 -32.55 5.93 14.18
CA PRO A 141 -32.95 6.79 13.08
C PRO A 141 -33.31 8.20 13.58
N LYS A 142 -33.28 9.17 12.65
CA LYS A 142 -33.67 10.54 12.93
C LYS A 142 -35.09 10.61 13.53
N GLY A 143 -35.24 11.36 14.61
CA GLY A 143 -36.53 11.60 15.29
C GLY A 143 -36.81 10.69 16.50
N LEU A 144 -35.91 9.79 16.83
CA LEU A 144 -35.93 9.04 18.09
C LEU A 144 -34.99 9.67 19.12
N SER A 145 -35.44 9.79 20.35
CA SER A 145 -34.69 10.30 21.51
C SER A 145 -34.06 9.16 22.31
#